data_82386197b487e0ce9ab2b88d044fc135
#
_entry.id   82386197b487e0ce9ab2b88d044fc135
#
_cell.length_a   1.000
_cell.length_b   1.000
_cell.length_c   1.000
_cell.angle_alpha   90.00
_cell.angle_beta   90.00
_cell.angle_gamma   90.00
#
_symmetry.space_group_name_H-M   'P 1'
#
loop_
_entity.id
_entity.type
_entity.pdbx_description
1 polymer ?
#
loop_
_entity_poly.entity_id
_entity_poly.type
_entity_poly.pdbx_seq_one_letter_code
_entity_poly.pdbx_strand_id
1 'polypeptide(L)'
;NSFYIPQLRKAKLSWSEINTGITLADSLTYGKWDVLLAVSRKHEHFRNEIKGQLIRNDDWLPTFGITYKANDHLSFYAGQTESLSRGGVVSNDNKYVNQGETLAPSVSRQKEIGVKYKYGGLLTTLSYFYIDQENVIDIDVGSGKYRRAADGRDKFKGVEWTVNGKLAPKWTVTGGLMYIDAKRDKTQGGKNDGRFVNGVADWSGVLGLVYEPNDSLGIIGRVVWNDAAYIDNSNAPSGKTKIPSYTTFDLGVNYKTRLGRIPVSLSAMCYNVTNKDYWMGRGSSTTFGLSMPRTFML
;
A
#
# COMPACT_ATOMS: atom_id res chain seq x y z
N ASN A 1 20.24 -10.20 39.98
CA ASN A 1 20.15 -9.49 38.67
C ASN A 1 19.06 -8.41 38.79
N SER A 2 19.46 -7.17 39.11
CA SER A 2 18.56 -6.03 39.09
C SER A 2 18.33 -5.60 37.64
N PHE A 3 17.10 -5.71 37.13
CA PHE A 3 16.70 -5.10 35.89
C PHE A 3 16.74 -3.58 36.04
N TYR A 4 17.67 -2.92 35.35
CA TYR A 4 17.68 -1.47 35.21
C TYR A 4 16.53 -1.08 34.29
N ILE A 5 15.47 -0.49 34.82
CA ILE A 5 14.41 0.15 34.05
C ILE A 5 14.89 1.58 33.82
N PRO A 6 15.25 1.94 32.56
CA PRO A 6 15.62 3.33 32.29
C PRO A 6 14.44 4.24 32.63
N GLN A 7 14.72 5.33 33.35
CA GLN A 7 13.69 6.35 33.57
C GLN A 7 13.15 6.82 32.22
N LEU A 8 11.84 6.63 31.99
CA LEU A 8 11.15 7.09 30.81
C LEU A 8 11.32 8.62 30.74
N ARG A 9 12.15 9.11 29.82
CA ARG A 9 12.23 10.54 29.53
C ARG A 9 10.86 10.99 29.01
N LYS A 10 10.39 12.15 29.45
CA LYS A 10 9.18 12.78 28.88
C LYS A 10 9.29 12.77 27.36
N ALA A 11 8.31 12.20 26.69
CA ALA A 11 8.25 12.22 25.23
C ALA A 11 8.22 13.67 24.76
N LYS A 12 9.08 14.02 23.82
CA LYS A 12 9.08 15.32 23.16
C LYS A 12 8.48 15.15 21.78
N LEU A 13 7.62 16.09 21.40
CA LEU A 13 7.10 16.15 20.04
C LEU A 13 8.27 16.29 19.05
N SER A 14 8.45 15.31 18.18
CA SER A 14 9.53 15.33 17.19
C SER A 14 9.09 15.97 15.87
N TRP A 15 7.82 15.81 15.52
CA TRP A 15 7.22 16.40 14.32
C TRP A 15 5.70 16.47 14.47
N SER A 16 5.10 17.37 13.71
CA SER A 16 3.66 17.51 13.55
C SER A 16 3.30 17.58 12.06
N GLU A 17 2.17 17.03 11.70
CA GLU A 17 1.66 17.03 10.34
C GLU A 17 0.16 17.30 10.36
N ILE A 18 -0.26 18.25 9.54
CA ILE A 18 -1.67 18.58 9.31
C ILE A 18 -1.95 18.48 7.83
N ASN A 19 -2.83 17.58 7.47
CA ASN A 19 -3.31 17.40 6.11
C ASN A 19 -4.76 17.89 6.05
N THR A 20 -5.03 18.85 5.18
CA THR A 20 -6.37 19.29 4.86
C THR A 20 -6.64 19.13 3.38
N GLY A 21 -7.88 18.83 3.03
CA GLY A 21 -8.24 18.65 1.63
C GLY A 21 -9.71 18.98 1.38
N ILE A 22 -9.96 19.49 0.19
CA ILE A 22 -11.30 19.69 -0.35
C ILE A 22 -11.38 18.92 -1.65
N THR A 23 -12.42 18.11 -1.79
CA THR A 23 -12.69 17.36 -3.03
C THR A 23 -14.01 17.83 -3.61
N LEU A 24 -13.98 18.19 -4.88
CA LEU A 24 -15.18 18.35 -5.69
C LEU A 24 -15.27 17.12 -6.60
N ALA A 25 -16.41 16.45 -6.56
CA ALA A 25 -16.65 15.27 -7.39
C ALA A 25 -18.05 15.34 -8.00
N ASP A 26 -18.15 14.93 -9.24
CA ASP A 26 -19.40 14.76 -9.97
C ASP A 26 -19.47 13.37 -10.61
N SER A 27 -20.65 12.75 -10.55
CA SER A 27 -20.91 11.43 -11.11
C SER A 27 -22.10 11.52 -12.06
N LEU A 28 -21.81 11.34 -13.33
CA LEU A 28 -22.79 11.44 -14.42
C LEU A 28 -23.16 10.04 -14.91
N THR A 29 -24.45 9.73 -14.94
CA THR A 29 -24.97 8.48 -15.52
C THR A 29 -25.78 8.78 -16.76
N TYR A 30 -25.40 8.15 -17.87
CA TYR A 30 -26.12 8.24 -19.14
C TYR A 30 -26.25 6.87 -19.78
N GLY A 31 -27.45 6.31 -19.80
CA GLY A 31 -27.71 4.97 -20.29
C GLY A 31 -26.87 3.92 -19.56
N LYS A 32 -25.97 3.27 -20.30
CA LYS A 32 -25.05 2.25 -19.77
C LYS A 32 -23.71 2.81 -19.28
N TRP A 33 -23.53 4.11 -19.31
CA TRP A 33 -22.28 4.76 -18.96
C TRP A 33 -22.38 5.50 -17.62
N ASP A 34 -21.39 5.28 -16.77
CA ASP A 34 -21.14 6.11 -15.60
C ASP A 34 -19.78 6.79 -15.77
N VAL A 35 -19.72 8.09 -15.55
CA VAL A 35 -18.49 8.89 -15.60
C VAL A 35 -18.30 9.57 -14.25
N LEU A 36 -17.14 9.39 -13.65
CA LEU A 36 -16.70 10.07 -12.44
C LEU A 36 -15.64 11.11 -12.80
N LEU A 37 -15.88 12.35 -12.44
CA LEU A 37 -14.92 13.44 -12.52
C LEU A 37 -14.70 13.98 -11.10
N ALA A 38 -13.47 14.00 -10.66
CA ALA A 38 -13.16 14.59 -9.37
C ALA A 38 -11.83 15.36 -9.42
N VAL A 39 -11.74 16.39 -8.60
CA VAL A 39 -10.52 17.11 -8.34
C VAL A 39 -10.41 17.36 -6.83
N SER A 40 -9.27 17.00 -6.27
CA SER A 40 -8.96 17.24 -4.87
C SER A 40 -7.88 18.29 -4.77
N ARG A 41 -8.10 19.34 -3.97
CA ARG A 41 -7.02 20.22 -3.54
C ARG A 41 -6.54 19.73 -2.19
N LYS A 42 -5.26 19.37 -2.11
CA LYS A 42 -4.63 18.89 -0.89
C LYS A 42 -3.62 19.93 -0.41
N HIS A 43 -3.78 20.32 0.86
CA HIS A 43 -2.82 21.18 1.56
C HIS A 43 -2.16 20.38 2.68
N GLU A 44 -0.84 20.30 2.66
CA GLU A 44 -0.03 19.62 3.66
C GLU A 44 0.85 20.65 4.38
N HIS A 45 0.82 20.57 5.71
CA HIS A 45 1.69 21.35 6.58
C HIS A 45 2.44 20.38 7.50
N PHE A 46 3.74 20.20 7.24
CA PHE A 46 4.61 19.36 8.06
C PHE A 46 5.65 20.23 8.74
N ARG A 47 5.83 20.04 10.04
CA ARG A 47 6.85 20.70 10.86
C ARG A 47 7.69 19.67 11.61
N ASN A 48 9.00 19.74 11.42
CA ASN A 48 9.95 19.01 12.23
C ASN A 48 10.37 19.88 13.41
N GLU A 49 9.89 19.56 14.60
CA GLU A 49 10.11 20.36 15.81
C GLU A 49 11.56 20.30 16.30
N ILE A 50 12.30 19.23 15.97
CA ILE A 50 13.70 19.07 16.37
C ILE A 50 14.62 19.91 15.48
N LYS A 51 14.35 19.92 14.17
CA LYS A 51 15.18 20.59 13.17
C LYS A 51 14.69 21.98 12.78
N GLY A 52 13.51 22.40 13.26
CA GLY A 52 12.88 23.66 12.87
C GLY A 52 12.50 23.75 11.39
N GLN A 53 12.40 22.61 10.70
CA GLN A 53 12.07 22.56 9.27
C GLN A 53 10.56 22.59 9.06
N LEU A 54 10.12 23.36 8.09
CA LEU A 54 8.73 23.51 7.70
C LEU A 54 8.58 23.19 6.23
N ILE A 55 7.66 22.27 5.91
CA ILE A 55 7.26 21.92 4.55
C ILE A 55 5.79 22.26 4.38
N ARG A 56 5.45 22.97 3.31
CA ARG A 56 4.10 23.29 2.91
C ARG A 56 3.93 22.89 1.45
N ASN A 57 2.93 22.09 1.20
CA ASN A 57 2.57 21.66 -0.15
C ASN A 57 1.11 22.00 -0.40
N ASP A 58 0.81 22.41 -1.62
CA ASP A 58 -0.54 22.73 -2.06
C ASP A 58 -0.69 22.26 -3.51
N ASP A 59 -1.45 21.19 -3.71
CA ASP A 59 -1.51 20.50 -4.98
C ASP A 59 -2.93 20.10 -5.36
N TRP A 60 -3.16 20.04 -6.68
CA TRP A 60 -4.40 19.59 -7.29
C TRP A 60 -4.25 18.18 -7.84
N LEU A 61 -5.13 17.29 -7.41
CA LEU A 61 -5.12 15.87 -7.74
C LEU A 61 -6.38 15.53 -8.54
N PRO A 62 -6.28 15.42 -9.86
CA PRO A 62 -7.41 14.99 -10.69
C PRO A 62 -7.65 13.50 -10.55
N THR A 63 -8.92 13.11 -10.61
CA THR A 63 -9.37 11.73 -10.72
C THR A 63 -10.41 11.65 -11.84
N PHE A 64 -10.25 10.68 -12.70
CA PHE A 64 -11.16 10.37 -13.78
C PHE A 64 -11.51 8.89 -13.74
N GLY A 65 -12.79 8.56 -13.93
CA GLY A 65 -13.27 7.20 -14.06
C GLY A 65 -14.40 7.11 -15.07
N ILE A 66 -14.42 6.03 -15.85
CA ILE A 66 -15.52 5.68 -16.74
C ILE A 66 -15.86 4.21 -16.59
N THR A 67 -17.14 3.91 -16.54
CA THR A 67 -17.64 2.54 -16.44
C THR A 67 -18.71 2.34 -17.52
N TYR A 68 -18.61 1.25 -18.27
CA TYR A 68 -19.62 0.78 -19.20
C TYR A 68 -20.31 -0.48 -18.66
N LYS A 69 -21.60 -0.40 -18.40
CA LYS A 69 -22.46 -1.50 -17.96
C LYS A 69 -22.96 -2.26 -19.18
N ALA A 70 -22.28 -3.33 -19.57
CA ALA A 70 -22.71 -4.16 -20.71
C ALA A 70 -24.09 -4.79 -20.45
N ASN A 71 -24.28 -5.30 -19.23
CA ASN A 71 -25.55 -5.80 -18.68
C ASN A 71 -25.52 -5.72 -17.14
N ASP A 72 -26.51 -6.28 -16.46
CA ASP A 72 -26.65 -6.26 -14.98
C ASP A 72 -25.53 -7.01 -14.25
N HIS A 73 -24.80 -7.86 -14.97
CA HIS A 73 -23.74 -8.69 -14.41
C HIS A 73 -22.33 -8.24 -14.81
N LEU A 74 -22.17 -7.62 -15.98
CA LEU A 74 -20.87 -7.35 -16.57
C LEU A 74 -20.67 -5.85 -16.79
N SER A 75 -19.58 -5.32 -16.25
CA SER A 75 -19.16 -3.95 -16.46
C SER A 75 -17.65 -3.89 -16.77
N PHE A 76 -17.30 -2.98 -17.66
CA PHE A 76 -15.93 -2.62 -18.00
C PHE A 76 -15.64 -1.23 -17.44
N TYR A 77 -14.44 -1.01 -16.94
CA TYR A 77 -14.06 0.31 -16.44
C TYR A 77 -12.64 0.68 -16.81
N ALA A 78 -12.39 1.98 -16.84
CA ALA A 78 -11.07 2.57 -16.92
C ALA A 78 -11.03 3.80 -16.01
N GLY A 79 -9.85 4.08 -15.45
CA GLY A 79 -9.67 5.24 -14.58
C GLY A 79 -8.23 5.69 -14.50
N GLN A 80 -8.08 6.94 -14.06
CA GLN A 80 -6.79 7.54 -13.70
C GLN A 80 -6.97 8.30 -12.39
N THR A 81 -5.99 8.15 -11.51
CA THR A 81 -5.91 8.90 -10.26
C THR A 81 -4.48 9.35 -10.01
N GLU A 82 -4.33 10.46 -9.31
CA GLU A 82 -3.04 10.97 -8.88
C GLU A 82 -2.98 11.01 -7.35
N SER A 83 -1.81 10.77 -6.80
CA SER A 83 -1.51 10.88 -5.38
C SER A 83 -0.17 11.56 -5.17
N LEU A 84 0.01 12.13 -3.98
CA LEU A 84 1.23 12.83 -3.60
C LEU A 84 1.92 12.13 -2.45
N SER A 85 3.25 12.04 -2.56
CA SER A 85 4.13 11.77 -1.45
C SER A 85 4.84 13.05 -1.06
N ARG A 86 4.91 13.31 0.24
CA ARG A 86 5.55 14.52 0.77
C ARG A 86 6.96 14.73 0.22
N GLY A 87 7.27 15.96 -0.20
CA GLY A 87 8.61 16.43 -0.45
C GLY A 87 9.45 16.41 0.83
N GLY A 88 10.76 16.40 0.68
CA GLY A 88 11.71 16.47 1.78
C GLY A 88 12.47 17.79 1.78
N VAL A 89 13.28 18.00 2.82
CA VAL A 89 14.27 19.07 2.84
C VAL A 89 15.65 18.47 2.57
N VAL A 90 16.37 19.03 1.62
CA VAL A 90 17.74 18.61 1.31
C VAL A 90 18.64 18.85 2.53
N SER A 91 19.40 17.84 2.93
CA SER A 91 20.26 17.95 4.11
C SER A 91 21.35 19.01 3.91
N ASN A 92 21.79 19.61 5.03
CA ASN A 92 22.92 20.53 5.05
C ASN A 92 24.27 19.79 4.98
N ASP A 93 24.43 18.97 3.94
CA ASP A 93 25.65 18.22 3.65
C ASP A 93 26.35 18.91 2.47
N ASN A 94 27.63 19.19 2.62
CA ASN A 94 28.45 19.92 1.62
C ASN A 94 28.50 19.22 0.25
N LYS A 95 28.09 17.97 0.15
CA LYS A 95 27.95 17.30 -1.14
C LYS A 95 26.78 17.81 -1.99
N TYR A 96 25.78 18.49 -1.39
CA TYR A 96 24.64 19.02 -2.13
C TYR A 96 24.84 20.50 -2.50
N VAL A 97 24.56 20.85 -3.76
CA VAL A 97 24.57 22.24 -4.22
C VAL A 97 23.30 23.01 -3.80
N ASN A 98 22.25 22.27 -3.45
CA ASN A 98 20.95 22.83 -3.05
C ASN A 98 20.59 22.49 -1.60
N GLN A 99 21.55 22.64 -0.69
CA GLN A 99 21.36 22.47 0.75
C GLN A 99 20.18 23.29 1.28
N GLY A 100 19.36 22.69 2.15
CA GLY A 100 18.22 23.36 2.77
C GLY A 100 17.03 23.62 1.84
N GLU A 101 17.13 23.33 0.54
CA GLU A 101 16.01 23.44 -0.40
C GLU A 101 14.89 22.47 0.01
N THR A 102 13.64 22.97 0.01
CA THR A 102 12.45 22.14 0.15
C THR A 102 12.09 21.60 -1.22
N LEU A 103 12.09 20.27 -1.35
CA LEU A 103 11.72 19.60 -2.59
C LEU A 103 10.20 19.62 -2.77
N ALA A 104 9.77 19.74 -4.02
CA ALA A 104 8.38 19.55 -4.38
C ALA A 104 7.89 18.14 -3.98
N PRO A 105 6.59 17.95 -3.73
CA PRO A 105 6.01 16.61 -3.56
C PRO A 105 6.28 15.75 -4.78
N SER A 106 6.48 14.45 -4.55
CA SER A 106 6.55 13.48 -5.62
C SER A 106 5.14 13.03 -6.02
N VAL A 107 4.84 13.06 -7.29
CA VAL A 107 3.55 12.66 -7.84
C VAL A 107 3.58 11.20 -8.25
N SER A 108 2.54 10.45 -7.87
CA SER A 108 2.28 9.10 -8.38
C SER A 108 1.00 9.12 -9.21
N ARG A 109 1.08 8.61 -10.45
CA ARG A 109 -0.05 8.50 -11.37
C ARG A 109 -0.39 7.04 -11.59
N GLN A 110 -1.62 6.67 -11.27
CA GLN A 110 -2.15 5.34 -11.54
C GLN A 110 -3.16 5.39 -12.67
N LYS A 111 -3.03 4.47 -13.62
CA LYS A 111 -4.02 4.16 -14.64
C LYS A 111 -4.45 2.72 -14.48
N GLU A 112 -5.73 2.47 -14.60
CA GLU A 112 -6.30 1.14 -14.43
C GLU A 112 -7.40 0.91 -15.47
N ILE A 113 -7.45 -0.32 -15.98
CA ILE A 113 -8.56 -0.83 -16.79
C ILE A 113 -8.97 -2.17 -16.21
N GLY A 114 -10.26 -2.48 -16.24
CA GLY A 114 -10.69 -3.76 -15.69
C GLY A 114 -12.10 -4.13 -16.06
N VAL A 115 -12.45 -5.33 -15.64
CA VAL A 115 -13.77 -5.92 -15.79
C VAL A 115 -14.29 -6.33 -14.44
N LYS A 116 -15.56 -6.02 -14.17
CA LYS A 116 -16.30 -6.45 -13.00
C LYS A 116 -17.41 -7.39 -13.42
N TYR A 117 -17.47 -8.54 -12.79
CA TYR A 117 -18.53 -9.52 -13.03
C TYR A 117 -19.24 -9.82 -11.72
N LYS A 118 -20.56 -9.64 -11.73
CA LYS A 118 -21.44 -9.91 -10.59
C LYS A 118 -22.32 -11.11 -10.92
N TYR A 119 -22.26 -12.15 -10.09
CA TYR A 119 -23.10 -13.32 -10.24
C TYR A 119 -23.65 -13.74 -8.88
N GLY A 120 -24.98 -13.75 -8.75
CA GLY A 120 -25.63 -13.99 -7.48
C GLY A 120 -25.14 -13.00 -6.42
N GLY A 121 -24.58 -13.54 -5.34
CA GLY A 121 -23.99 -12.75 -4.25
C GLY A 121 -22.51 -12.43 -4.40
N LEU A 122 -21.87 -12.85 -5.50
CA LEU A 122 -20.44 -12.67 -5.75
C LEU A 122 -20.16 -11.47 -6.67
N LEU A 123 -19.14 -10.72 -6.33
CA LEU A 123 -18.49 -9.74 -7.20
C LEU A 123 -17.04 -10.17 -7.42
N THR A 124 -16.64 -10.33 -8.68
CA THR A 124 -15.24 -10.52 -9.04
C THR A 124 -14.77 -9.40 -9.96
N THR A 125 -13.51 -9.01 -9.79
CA THR A 125 -12.87 -7.97 -10.59
C THR A 125 -11.54 -8.50 -11.12
N LEU A 126 -11.27 -8.28 -12.39
CA LEU A 126 -9.95 -8.47 -12.98
C LEU A 126 -9.51 -7.14 -13.57
N SER A 127 -8.35 -6.66 -13.16
CA SER A 127 -7.81 -5.39 -13.62
C SER A 127 -6.36 -5.49 -14.04
N TYR A 128 -5.98 -4.64 -14.97
CA TYR A 128 -4.60 -4.30 -15.28
C TYR A 128 -4.35 -2.87 -14.82
N PHE A 129 -3.26 -2.65 -14.09
CA PHE A 129 -2.86 -1.35 -13.60
C PHE A 129 -1.44 -0.97 -14.04
N TYR A 130 -1.21 0.32 -14.13
CA TYR A 130 0.08 0.93 -14.37
C TYR A 130 0.24 2.13 -13.43
N ILE A 131 1.34 2.15 -12.65
CA ILE A 131 1.68 3.24 -11.75
C ILE A 131 3.05 3.81 -12.17
N ASP A 132 3.10 5.11 -12.39
CA ASP A 132 4.31 5.90 -12.56
C ASP A 132 4.52 6.70 -11.28
N GLN A 133 5.54 6.35 -10.52
CA GLN A 133 5.84 6.95 -9.22
C GLN A 133 7.14 7.76 -9.29
N GLU A 134 7.04 9.04 -9.03
CA GLU A 134 8.22 9.88 -8.82
C GLU A 134 8.91 9.55 -7.51
N ASN A 135 10.23 9.60 -7.50
CA ASN A 135 11.03 9.49 -6.29
C ASN A 135 12.21 10.48 -6.31
N VAL A 136 12.87 10.63 -5.15
CA VAL A 136 13.98 11.56 -4.99
C VAL A 136 15.29 10.86 -5.30
N ILE A 137 16.09 11.46 -6.18
CA ILE A 137 17.45 11.02 -6.53
C ILE A 137 18.47 12.14 -6.38
N ASP A 138 19.75 11.77 -6.32
CA ASP A 138 20.88 12.67 -6.33
C ASP A 138 21.43 12.75 -7.76
N ILE A 139 21.35 13.91 -8.39
CA ILE A 139 21.85 14.18 -9.76
C ILE A 139 23.28 14.67 -9.63
N ASP A 140 24.24 14.02 -10.29
CA ASP A 140 25.62 14.44 -10.33
C ASP A 140 25.74 15.73 -11.15
N VAL A 141 26.31 16.78 -10.54
CA VAL A 141 26.54 18.06 -11.18
C VAL A 141 28.05 18.37 -11.35
N GLY A 142 28.88 17.36 -11.19
CA GLY A 142 30.34 17.43 -11.33
C GLY A 142 31.06 17.81 -10.03
N SER A 143 32.38 17.71 -10.04
CA SER A 143 33.26 18.04 -8.90
C SER A 143 32.87 17.33 -7.57
N GLY A 144 32.31 16.12 -7.63
CA GLY A 144 31.84 15.38 -6.44
C GLY A 144 30.61 16.01 -5.77
N LYS A 145 29.92 16.90 -6.44
CA LYS A 145 28.70 17.56 -5.96
C LYS A 145 27.45 16.95 -6.60
N TYR A 146 26.34 17.03 -5.86
CA TYR A 146 25.05 16.52 -6.27
C TYR A 146 23.96 17.56 -6.09
N ARG A 147 22.97 17.53 -6.97
CA ARG A 147 21.68 18.19 -6.75
C ARG A 147 20.65 17.13 -6.38
N ARG A 148 19.98 17.28 -5.24
CA ARG A 148 18.89 16.40 -4.84
C ARG A 148 17.57 16.91 -5.43
N ALA A 149 16.83 16.05 -6.13
CA ALA A 149 15.60 16.45 -6.82
C ALA A 149 14.60 15.28 -6.90
N ALA A 150 13.31 15.59 -6.99
CA ALA A 150 12.24 14.64 -7.30
C ALA A 150 12.21 14.33 -8.81
N ASP A 151 13.29 13.71 -9.31
CA ASP A 151 13.52 13.43 -10.74
C ASP A 151 13.74 11.94 -11.02
N GLY A 152 13.71 11.10 -10.00
CA GLY A 152 13.71 9.66 -10.12
C GLY A 152 12.32 9.11 -10.45
N ARG A 153 12.28 7.87 -10.98
CA ARG A 153 11.03 7.20 -11.32
C ARG A 153 11.10 5.71 -11.06
N ASP A 154 10.01 5.20 -10.50
CA ASP A 154 9.74 3.77 -10.39
C ASP A 154 8.42 3.49 -11.12
N LYS A 155 8.39 2.38 -11.87
CA LYS A 155 7.23 1.94 -12.64
C LYS A 155 6.72 0.61 -12.11
N PHE A 156 5.42 0.56 -11.88
CA PHE A 156 4.73 -0.64 -11.43
C PHE A 156 3.63 -0.95 -12.43
N LYS A 157 3.59 -2.17 -12.92
CA LYS A 157 2.53 -2.66 -13.79
C LYS A 157 2.15 -4.06 -13.37
N GLY A 158 0.88 -4.37 -13.44
CA GLY A 158 0.43 -5.66 -12.96
C GLY A 158 -0.99 -5.98 -13.29
N VAL A 159 -1.38 -7.18 -12.87
CA VAL A 159 -2.73 -7.69 -12.97
C VAL A 159 -3.20 -8.05 -11.56
N GLU A 160 -4.40 -7.63 -11.23
CA GLU A 160 -5.05 -8.00 -9.97
C GLU A 160 -6.38 -8.67 -10.26
N TRP A 161 -6.61 -9.79 -9.58
CA TRP A 161 -7.90 -10.45 -9.51
C TRP A 161 -8.41 -10.42 -8.08
N THR A 162 -9.68 -10.00 -7.91
CA THR A 162 -10.35 -9.98 -6.61
C THR A 162 -11.69 -10.69 -6.68
N VAL A 163 -12.10 -11.26 -5.55
CA VAL A 163 -13.42 -11.85 -5.36
C VAL A 163 -13.95 -11.50 -3.98
N ASN A 164 -15.23 -11.14 -3.91
CA ASN A 164 -15.90 -10.82 -2.65
C ASN A 164 -17.38 -11.17 -2.73
N GLY A 165 -17.92 -11.74 -1.65
CA GLY A 165 -19.35 -11.93 -1.49
C GLY A 165 -19.75 -13.34 -1.08
N LYS A 166 -21.03 -13.66 -1.24
CA LYS A 166 -21.60 -14.96 -0.88
C LYS A 166 -21.35 -15.99 -1.98
N LEU A 167 -20.49 -16.97 -1.68
CA LEU A 167 -20.21 -18.12 -2.54
C LEU A 167 -21.38 -19.13 -2.50
N ALA A 168 -22.01 -19.28 -1.34
CA ALA A 168 -23.17 -20.13 -1.07
C ALA A 168 -23.95 -19.55 0.13
N PRO A 169 -25.17 -20.04 0.46
CA PRO A 169 -25.99 -19.45 1.53
C PRO A 169 -25.28 -19.27 2.88
N LYS A 170 -24.32 -20.15 3.21
CA LYS A 170 -23.58 -20.14 4.48
C LYS A 170 -22.10 -19.78 4.31
N TRP A 171 -21.66 -19.45 3.11
CA TRP A 171 -20.25 -19.20 2.80
C TRP A 171 -20.05 -17.82 2.21
N THR A 172 -19.18 -17.06 2.84
CA THR A 172 -18.68 -15.77 2.31
C THR A 172 -17.21 -15.92 1.98
N VAL A 173 -16.82 -15.45 0.80
CA VAL A 173 -15.45 -15.43 0.33
C VAL A 173 -14.97 -13.98 0.16
N THR A 174 -13.73 -13.72 0.53
CA THR A 174 -13.02 -12.50 0.21
C THR A 174 -11.60 -12.88 -0.18
N GLY A 175 -11.15 -12.48 -1.35
CA GLY A 175 -9.81 -12.86 -1.82
C GLY A 175 -9.28 -11.95 -2.90
N GLY A 176 -7.96 -12.02 -3.10
CA GLY A 176 -7.25 -11.36 -4.17
C GLY A 176 -5.95 -12.06 -4.47
N LEU A 177 -5.58 -12.02 -5.74
CA LEU A 177 -4.30 -12.46 -6.26
C LEU A 177 -3.74 -11.35 -7.16
N MET A 178 -2.52 -10.93 -6.90
CA MET A 178 -1.84 -9.87 -7.64
C MET A 178 -0.52 -10.37 -8.19
N TYR A 179 -0.29 -10.04 -9.47
CA TYR A 179 1.03 -10.05 -10.07
C TYR A 179 1.47 -8.60 -10.32
N ILE A 180 2.71 -8.27 -9.96
CA ILE A 180 3.27 -6.93 -10.15
C ILE A 180 4.71 -7.01 -10.66
N ASP A 181 5.01 -6.34 -11.78
CA ASP A 181 6.35 -6.08 -12.27
C ASP A 181 6.74 -4.66 -11.84
N ALA A 182 7.53 -4.56 -10.78
CA ALA A 182 7.97 -3.31 -10.17
C ALA A 182 9.42 -3.02 -10.53
N LYS A 183 9.66 -1.99 -11.34
CA LYS A 183 11.00 -1.65 -11.83
C LYS A 183 11.36 -0.19 -11.62
N ARG A 184 12.61 0.03 -11.31
CA ARG A 184 13.21 1.35 -11.33
C ARG A 184 13.39 1.79 -12.77
N ASP A 185 12.88 2.97 -13.12
CA ASP A 185 12.91 3.50 -14.49
C ASP A 185 13.98 4.60 -14.63
N LYS A 186 14.12 5.44 -13.59
CA LYS A 186 15.12 6.50 -13.57
C LYS A 186 15.78 6.58 -12.19
N THR A 187 17.06 6.25 -12.14
CA THR A 187 17.85 6.22 -10.91
C THR A 187 19.06 7.15 -11.02
N GLN A 188 19.76 7.38 -9.91
CA GLN A 188 20.96 8.19 -9.89
C GLN A 188 22.01 7.65 -10.88
N GLY A 189 22.32 8.46 -11.91
CA GLY A 189 23.26 8.09 -12.98
C GLY A 189 22.88 6.84 -13.76
N GLY A 190 21.62 6.42 -13.76
CA GLY A 190 21.13 5.25 -14.47
C GLY A 190 21.62 3.90 -13.91
N LYS A 191 22.33 3.89 -12.77
CA LYS A 191 23.03 2.71 -12.25
C LYS A 191 22.13 1.51 -11.98
N ASN A 192 20.88 1.76 -11.60
CA ASN A 192 19.91 0.74 -11.24
C ASN A 192 18.67 0.75 -12.14
N ASP A 193 18.74 1.39 -13.30
CA ASP A 193 17.64 1.40 -14.26
C ASP A 193 17.33 -0.02 -14.75
N GLY A 194 16.04 -0.34 -14.88
CA GLY A 194 15.55 -1.68 -15.22
C GLY A 194 15.62 -2.72 -14.08
N ARG A 195 16.16 -2.37 -12.91
CA ARG A 195 16.22 -3.26 -11.74
C ARG A 195 14.88 -3.28 -11.02
N PHE A 196 14.63 -4.38 -10.31
CA PHE A 196 13.43 -4.49 -9.46
C PHE A 196 13.45 -3.49 -8.31
N VAL A 197 12.29 -3.01 -7.92
CA VAL A 197 12.10 -2.21 -6.71
C VAL A 197 12.25 -3.13 -5.49
N ASN A 198 13.06 -2.69 -4.51
CA ASN A 198 13.33 -3.49 -3.33
C ASN A 198 12.07 -3.63 -2.44
N GLY A 199 11.89 -4.82 -1.87
CA GLY A 199 10.79 -5.12 -0.94
C GLY A 199 9.45 -5.40 -1.61
N VAL A 200 9.38 -5.44 -2.93
CA VAL A 200 8.17 -5.78 -3.69
C VAL A 200 8.29 -7.22 -4.19
N ALA A 201 7.35 -8.06 -3.77
CA ALA A 201 7.19 -9.43 -4.28
C ALA A 201 6.44 -9.41 -5.62
N ASP A 202 6.85 -10.24 -6.58
CA ASP A 202 6.20 -10.29 -7.89
C ASP A 202 4.75 -10.83 -7.78
N TRP A 203 4.53 -11.75 -6.83
CA TRP A 203 3.21 -12.31 -6.57
C TRP A 203 2.82 -12.16 -5.12
N SER A 204 1.56 -11.86 -4.89
CA SER A 204 0.95 -11.87 -3.55
C SER A 204 -0.51 -12.28 -3.63
N GLY A 205 -1.00 -12.92 -2.57
CA GLY A 205 -2.38 -13.36 -2.53
C GLY A 205 -2.93 -13.47 -1.12
N VAL A 206 -4.23 -13.27 -1.00
CA VAL A 206 -5.00 -13.48 0.21
C VAL A 206 -6.31 -14.15 -0.12
N LEU A 207 -6.71 -15.14 0.68
CA LEU A 207 -8.02 -15.76 0.59
C LEU A 207 -8.58 -15.93 1.99
N GLY A 208 -9.74 -15.35 2.24
CA GLY A 208 -10.53 -15.49 3.43
C GLY A 208 -11.86 -16.17 3.13
N LEU A 209 -12.25 -17.10 4.00
CA LEU A 209 -13.52 -17.77 3.97
C LEU A 209 -14.20 -17.63 5.33
N VAL A 210 -15.49 -17.31 5.32
CA VAL A 210 -16.34 -17.32 6.51
C VAL A 210 -17.46 -18.34 6.29
N TYR A 211 -17.56 -19.29 7.21
CA TYR A 211 -18.63 -20.26 7.26
C TYR A 211 -19.60 -19.92 8.38
N GLU A 212 -20.85 -19.68 8.05
CA GLU A 212 -21.93 -19.36 9.00
C GLU A 212 -22.94 -20.51 9.04
N PRO A 213 -22.71 -21.57 9.87
CA PRO A 213 -23.64 -22.68 9.98
C PRO A 213 -25.05 -22.27 10.44
N ASN A 214 -25.13 -21.20 11.24
CA ASN A 214 -26.34 -20.56 11.72
C ASN A 214 -26.11 -19.07 11.97
N ASP A 215 -27.15 -18.35 12.38
CA ASP A 215 -27.11 -16.88 12.56
C ASP A 215 -26.20 -16.42 13.72
N SER A 216 -25.85 -17.35 14.63
CA SER A 216 -25.06 -17.03 15.83
C SER A 216 -23.56 -17.34 15.68
N LEU A 217 -23.18 -18.26 14.81
CA LEU A 217 -21.81 -18.76 14.71
C LEU A 217 -21.22 -18.44 13.34
N GLY A 218 -20.05 -17.84 13.31
CA GLY A 218 -19.21 -17.66 12.14
C GLY A 218 -17.82 -18.24 12.38
N ILE A 219 -17.34 -19.10 11.48
CA ILE A 219 -16.00 -19.67 11.49
C ILE A 219 -15.20 -19.02 10.38
N ILE A 220 -14.02 -18.51 10.69
CA ILE A 220 -13.19 -17.74 9.78
C ILE A 220 -11.90 -18.50 9.51
N GLY A 221 -11.57 -18.67 8.24
CA GLY A 221 -10.25 -19.12 7.79
C GLY A 221 -9.64 -18.12 6.84
N ARG A 222 -8.36 -17.79 6.99
CA ARG A 222 -7.64 -16.93 6.08
C ARG A 222 -6.26 -17.48 5.78
N VAL A 223 -5.85 -17.41 4.51
CA VAL A 223 -4.49 -17.66 4.06
C VAL A 223 -3.93 -16.37 3.44
N VAL A 224 -2.69 -16.05 3.77
CA VAL A 224 -1.92 -14.95 3.17
C VAL A 224 -0.63 -15.53 2.62
N TRP A 225 -0.34 -15.23 1.37
CA TRP A 225 0.86 -15.67 0.68
C TRP A 225 1.56 -14.49 0.00
N ASN A 226 2.89 -14.45 0.13
CA ASN A 226 3.76 -13.54 -0.61
C ASN A 226 4.95 -14.31 -1.17
N ASP A 227 5.30 -14.01 -2.41
CA ASP A 227 6.51 -14.56 -3.03
C ASP A 227 7.76 -13.90 -2.46
N ALA A 228 8.93 -14.42 -2.86
CA ALA A 228 10.22 -13.87 -2.49
C ALA A 228 10.42 -12.47 -3.09
N ALA A 229 10.97 -11.55 -2.32
CA ALA A 229 11.21 -10.17 -2.75
C ALA A 229 12.68 -9.78 -2.67
N TYR A 230 13.17 -9.02 -3.65
CA TYR A 230 14.50 -8.43 -3.58
C TYR A 230 14.57 -7.38 -2.47
N ILE A 231 15.60 -7.46 -1.65
CA ILE A 231 15.93 -6.47 -0.62
C ILE A 231 17.14 -5.64 -1.01
N ASP A 232 18.02 -6.22 -1.79
CA ASP A 232 19.11 -5.54 -2.48
C ASP A 232 19.14 -6.03 -3.91
N ASN A 233 18.98 -5.13 -4.85
CA ASN A 233 19.04 -5.38 -6.29
C ASN A 233 19.95 -4.34 -6.95
N SER A 234 21.02 -3.96 -6.26
CA SER A 234 22.05 -3.06 -6.76
C SER A 234 23.00 -3.78 -7.74
N ASN A 235 23.88 -3.02 -8.38
CA ASN A 235 24.97 -3.56 -9.21
C ASN A 235 26.15 -4.08 -8.38
N ALA A 236 26.08 -4.03 -7.04
CA ALA A 236 27.11 -4.61 -6.18
C ALA A 236 27.18 -6.14 -6.36
N PRO A 237 28.33 -6.77 -6.15
CA PRO A 237 28.44 -8.22 -6.21
C PRO A 237 27.49 -8.97 -5.27
N SER A 238 27.13 -8.36 -4.13
CA SER A 238 26.12 -8.85 -3.17
C SER A 238 24.67 -8.51 -3.55
N GLY A 239 24.45 -7.83 -4.68
CA GLY A 239 23.22 -7.13 -5.02
C GLY A 239 22.07 -7.96 -5.55
N LYS A 240 21.93 -9.24 -5.15
CA LYS A 240 20.78 -10.08 -5.53
C LYS A 240 20.20 -10.84 -4.32
N THR A 241 20.20 -10.21 -3.17
CA THR A 241 19.67 -10.81 -1.96
C THR A 241 18.15 -10.71 -1.94
N LYS A 242 17.48 -11.82 -1.67
CA LYS A 242 16.01 -11.90 -1.52
C LYS A 242 15.65 -12.32 -0.11
N ILE A 243 14.54 -11.80 0.38
CA ILE A 243 13.82 -12.44 1.48
C ILE A 243 12.98 -13.58 0.91
N PRO A 244 12.87 -14.73 1.62
CA PRO A 244 12.09 -15.87 1.15
C PRO A 244 10.59 -15.57 1.07
N SER A 245 9.90 -16.33 0.23
CA SER A 245 8.43 -16.38 0.23
C SER A 245 7.89 -16.93 1.55
N TYR A 246 6.67 -16.55 1.88
CA TYR A 246 6.00 -17.07 3.06
C TYR A 246 4.50 -17.26 2.84
N THR A 247 3.94 -18.17 3.63
CA THR A 247 2.50 -18.39 3.73
C THR A 247 2.13 -18.46 5.21
N THR A 248 1.06 -17.75 5.58
CA THR A 248 0.49 -17.81 6.92
C THR A 248 -0.98 -18.18 6.86
N PHE A 249 -1.45 -18.81 7.93
CA PHE A 249 -2.85 -19.20 8.10
C PHE A 249 -3.38 -18.58 9.37
N ASP A 250 -4.59 -18.04 9.30
CA ASP A 250 -5.32 -17.51 10.45
C ASP A 250 -6.65 -18.23 10.58
N LEU A 251 -7.07 -18.44 11.81
CA LEU A 251 -8.36 -19.04 12.16
C LEU A 251 -9.09 -18.18 13.17
N GLY A 252 -10.39 -18.11 13.06
CA GLY A 252 -11.20 -17.33 13.98
C GLY A 252 -12.62 -17.83 14.13
N VAL A 253 -13.26 -17.36 15.16
CA VAL A 253 -14.66 -17.62 15.48
C VAL A 253 -15.33 -16.34 15.92
N ASN A 254 -16.50 -16.07 15.34
CA ASN A 254 -17.42 -15.03 15.81
C ASN A 254 -18.66 -15.69 16.39
N TYR A 255 -19.05 -15.27 17.58
CA TYR A 255 -20.26 -15.76 18.21
C TYR A 255 -21.17 -14.61 18.64
N LYS A 256 -22.40 -14.60 18.10
CA LYS A 256 -23.43 -13.60 18.40
C LYS A 256 -24.39 -14.21 19.43
N THR A 257 -24.61 -13.49 20.53
CA THR A 257 -25.52 -13.90 21.61
C THR A 257 -26.23 -12.69 22.20
N ARG A 258 -26.99 -12.91 23.24
CA ARG A 258 -27.66 -11.86 24.01
C ARG A 258 -27.44 -12.07 25.51
N LEU A 259 -27.09 -10.99 26.20
CA LEU A 259 -27.12 -10.91 27.65
C LEU A 259 -28.40 -10.17 28.06
N GLY A 260 -29.45 -10.93 28.37
CA GLY A 260 -30.78 -10.36 28.53
C GLY A 260 -31.28 -9.72 27.23
N ARG A 261 -31.46 -8.39 27.22
CA ARG A 261 -31.90 -7.63 26.03
C ARG A 261 -30.76 -7.04 25.22
N ILE A 262 -29.51 -7.13 25.70
CA ILE A 262 -28.34 -6.53 25.08
C ILE A 262 -27.74 -7.52 24.07
N PRO A 263 -27.63 -7.18 22.75
CA PRO A 263 -26.92 -7.99 21.79
C PRO A 263 -25.41 -7.93 22.07
N VAL A 264 -24.75 -9.08 22.06
CA VAL A 264 -23.33 -9.23 22.31
C VAL A 264 -22.71 -10.01 21.15
N SER A 265 -21.56 -9.53 20.64
CA SER A 265 -20.73 -10.26 19.67
C SER A 265 -19.37 -10.51 20.28
N LEU A 266 -18.97 -11.78 20.32
CA LEU A 266 -17.66 -12.22 20.79
C LEU A 266 -16.86 -12.66 19.58
N SER A 267 -15.61 -12.20 19.49
CA SER A 267 -14.69 -12.57 18.41
C SER A 267 -13.40 -13.10 19.00
N ALA A 268 -12.97 -14.28 18.54
CA ALA A 268 -11.68 -14.85 18.87
C ALA A 268 -10.90 -15.14 17.59
N MET A 269 -9.68 -14.67 17.50
CA MET A 269 -8.79 -14.88 16.35
C MET A 269 -7.45 -15.46 16.80
N CYS A 270 -6.94 -16.40 16.02
CA CYS A 270 -5.57 -16.88 16.09
C CYS A 270 -4.88 -16.54 14.77
N TYR A 271 -3.99 -15.56 14.79
CA TYR A 271 -3.18 -15.18 13.65
C TYR A 271 -1.93 -16.05 13.60
N ASN A 272 -1.47 -16.36 12.36
CA ASN A 272 -0.28 -17.18 12.13
C ASN A 272 -0.33 -18.49 12.91
N VAL A 273 -1.36 -19.28 12.72
CA VAL A 273 -1.64 -20.55 13.44
C VAL A 273 -0.46 -21.51 13.41
N THR A 274 0.27 -21.54 12.30
CA THR A 274 1.45 -22.41 12.11
C THR A 274 2.69 -21.90 12.80
N ASN A 275 2.63 -20.71 13.42
CA ASN A 275 3.78 -20.01 14.03
C ASN A 275 4.97 -19.88 13.07
N LYS A 276 4.68 -19.51 11.81
CA LYS A 276 5.69 -19.34 10.78
C LYS A 276 6.49 -18.06 11.03
N ASP A 277 7.80 -18.17 11.18
CA ASP A 277 8.71 -17.03 11.18
C ASP A 277 9.02 -16.62 9.74
N TYR A 278 8.92 -15.32 9.46
CA TYR A 278 9.27 -14.76 8.17
C TYR A 278 9.76 -13.31 8.30
N TRP A 279 10.49 -12.87 7.29
CA TRP A 279 11.01 -11.52 7.23
C TRP A 279 10.06 -10.62 6.43
N MET A 280 9.82 -9.43 6.96
CA MET A 280 9.10 -8.37 6.25
C MET A 280 10.12 -7.37 5.70
N GLY A 281 10.15 -7.22 4.37
CA GLY A 281 10.94 -6.19 3.70
C GLY A 281 10.34 -4.80 3.96
N ARG A 282 11.20 -3.80 4.23
CA ARG A 282 10.78 -2.40 4.44
C ARG A 282 11.30 -1.46 3.35
N GLY A 283 11.55 -1.98 2.14
CA GLY A 283 12.09 -1.19 1.03
C GLY A 283 13.55 -0.73 1.21
N SER A 284 14.25 -1.24 2.23
CA SER A 284 15.65 -0.95 2.53
C SER A 284 16.44 -2.25 2.60
N SER A 285 17.66 -2.23 2.06
CA SER A 285 18.60 -3.37 2.13
C SER A 285 19.15 -3.64 3.54
N THR A 286 18.93 -2.72 4.48
CA THR A 286 19.54 -2.78 5.81
C THR A 286 18.51 -2.92 6.95
N THR A 287 17.22 -2.83 6.64
CA THR A 287 16.18 -2.85 7.67
C THR A 287 15.13 -3.91 7.35
N PHE A 288 15.09 -4.96 8.17
CA PHE A 288 14.09 -6.02 8.12
C PHE A 288 13.20 -5.97 9.36
N GLY A 289 11.91 -6.24 9.18
CA GLY A 289 11.01 -6.54 10.26
C GLY A 289 10.89 -8.06 10.42
N LEU A 290 10.91 -8.54 11.65
CA LEU A 290 10.50 -9.90 11.93
C LEU A 290 8.98 -9.97 11.97
N SER A 291 8.40 -11.06 11.49
CA SER A 291 6.98 -11.35 11.56
C SER A 291 6.47 -11.36 13.01
N MET A 292 5.18 -11.12 13.18
CA MET A 292 4.52 -11.42 14.45
C MET A 292 4.45 -12.95 14.62
N PRO A 293 4.74 -13.49 15.81
CA PRO A 293 4.54 -14.89 16.11
C PRO A 293 3.03 -15.21 16.13
N ARG A 294 2.68 -16.47 16.38
CA ARG A 294 1.29 -16.85 16.61
C ARG A 294 0.69 -15.95 17.71
N THR A 295 -0.39 -15.28 17.36
CA THR A 295 -1.01 -14.25 18.21
C THR A 295 -2.49 -14.55 18.39
N PHE A 296 -2.94 -14.56 19.63
CA PHE A 296 -4.35 -14.69 19.98
C PHE A 296 -4.94 -13.32 20.31
N MET A 297 -6.12 -13.06 19.80
CA MET A 297 -6.89 -11.84 20.05
C MET A 297 -8.32 -12.22 20.39
N LEU A 298 -8.86 -11.59 21.44
CA LEU A 298 -10.24 -11.72 21.90
C LEU A 298 -10.95 -10.38 21.82
#